data_377038210eeafa5c65c0ce75a4099a7c
#
_entry.id   377038210eeafa5c65c0ce75a4099a7c
#
_cell.length_a   1.000
_cell.length_b   1.000
_cell.length_c   1.000
_cell.angle_alpha   90.00
_cell.angle_beta   90.00
_cell.angle_gamma   90.00
#
_symmetry.space_group_name_H-M   'P 1'
#
loop_
_entity.id
_entity.type
_entity.pdbx_description
1 polymer ?
#
loop_
_entity_poly.entity_id
_entity_poly.type
_entity_poly.pdbx_seq_one_letter_code
_entity_poly.pdbx_strand_id
1 'polypeptide(L)'
;MNNKAKEILLKKRYRAEKRFRFFGISSIILALSFLCILLVNIFTNGLSAFSRTEILLKVNFNEKKIGININSTDKEIKQANFDEILQEALLNLAPNVPELKQAELIDLVSIDATIELKKFYLKNKDVLNKTSEVALTLSDDIDQVHKGNFPRDIPEDRRRFSDFQLKIYDEQIAKKKIISEFNWPFLFNADSREPEIAGVGASLMGSFFTLIVCLLLSFPLGILAAIYLEEFAPKNKITEIIEVNVNNLAAVPSIVFGLLGLGVFLNYFYLPRSTPLVGGLVLALMTLPRIIIPCRAALKAVPPSIREGALALGASKVQTVMHNVVPLAMPGTLSGTIIGLS
;
A
#
# COMPACT_ATOMS: atom_id res chain seq x y z
N MET A 1 -44.42 -42.78 26.56
CA MET A 1 -43.67 -41.66 27.10
C MET A 1 -44.63 -40.50 27.37
N ASN A 2 -44.73 -40.06 28.62
CA ASN A 2 -45.75 -39.14 29.10
C ASN A 2 -45.64 -37.77 28.41
N ASN A 3 -46.74 -37.19 27.89
CA ASN A 3 -46.72 -35.91 27.13
C ASN A 3 -46.05 -34.77 27.92
N LYS A 4 -46.21 -34.74 29.25
CA LYS A 4 -45.52 -33.77 30.14
C LYS A 4 -43.98 -33.89 30.09
N ALA A 5 -43.44 -35.11 30.00
CA ALA A 5 -41.98 -35.31 29.91
C ALA A 5 -41.42 -34.83 28.58
N LYS A 6 -42.15 -34.96 27.46
CA LYS A 6 -41.81 -34.43 26.15
C LYS A 6 -41.76 -32.89 26.15
N GLU A 7 -42.76 -32.25 26.76
CA GLU A 7 -42.77 -30.76 26.87
C GLU A 7 -41.62 -30.20 27.69
N ILE A 8 -41.25 -30.84 28.79
CA ILE A 8 -40.13 -30.42 29.64
C ILE A 8 -38.82 -30.54 28.88
N LEU A 9 -38.61 -31.64 28.14
CA LEU A 9 -37.43 -31.84 27.30
C LEU A 9 -37.38 -30.81 26.15
N LEU A 10 -38.50 -30.49 25.53
CA LEU A 10 -38.61 -29.50 24.48
C LEU A 10 -38.24 -28.09 25.00
N LYS A 11 -38.81 -27.68 26.13
CA LYS A 11 -38.47 -26.40 26.79
C LYS A 11 -36.99 -26.31 27.17
N LYS A 12 -36.37 -27.40 27.60
CA LYS A 12 -34.94 -27.45 27.92
C LYS A 12 -34.08 -27.27 26.68
N ARG A 13 -34.45 -27.90 25.55
CA ARG A 13 -33.78 -27.76 24.25
C ARG A 13 -33.88 -26.34 23.71
N TYR A 14 -35.06 -25.71 23.71
CA TYR A 14 -35.25 -24.34 23.30
C TYR A 14 -34.45 -23.32 24.16
N ARG A 15 -34.35 -23.57 25.48
CA ARG A 15 -33.50 -22.72 26.34
C ARG A 15 -32.01 -22.89 26.01
N ALA A 16 -31.57 -24.09 25.71
CA ALA A 16 -30.19 -24.36 25.30
C ALA A 16 -29.86 -23.69 23.96
N GLU A 17 -30.79 -23.83 22.97
CA GLU A 17 -30.67 -23.17 21.67
C GLU A 17 -30.61 -21.63 21.80
N LYS A 18 -31.52 -21.04 22.61
CA LYS A 18 -31.53 -19.59 22.84
C LYS A 18 -30.25 -19.11 23.48
N ARG A 19 -29.66 -19.87 24.43
CA ARG A 19 -28.34 -19.55 25.00
C ARG A 19 -27.24 -19.66 23.97
N PHE A 20 -27.22 -20.73 23.17
CA PHE A 20 -26.24 -20.91 22.11
C PHE A 20 -26.29 -19.77 21.07
N ARG A 21 -27.52 -19.42 20.64
CA ARG A 21 -27.73 -18.27 19.73
C ARG A 21 -27.26 -16.96 20.36
N PHE A 22 -27.54 -16.75 21.66
CA PHE A 22 -27.05 -15.55 22.38
C PHE A 22 -25.52 -15.49 22.40
N PHE A 23 -24.85 -16.58 22.75
CA PHE A 23 -23.38 -16.63 22.73
C PHE A 23 -22.83 -16.43 21.32
N GLY A 24 -23.44 -17.02 20.30
CA GLY A 24 -23.04 -16.82 18.92
C GLY A 24 -23.16 -15.35 18.47
N ILE A 25 -24.29 -14.71 18.77
CA ILE A 25 -24.51 -13.29 18.46
C ILE A 25 -23.51 -12.41 19.25
N SER A 26 -23.34 -12.70 20.55
CA SER A 26 -22.37 -11.96 21.39
C SER A 26 -20.94 -12.05 20.86
N SER A 27 -20.52 -13.23 20.40
CA SER A 27 -19.19 -13.42 19.80
C SER A 27 -19.02 -12.62 18.51
N ILE A 28 -20.05 -12.56 17.66
CA ILE A 28 -20.03 -11.75 16.43
C ILE A 28 -19.95 -10.26 16.79
N ILE A 29 -20.77 -9.79 17.72
CA ILE A 29 -20.75 -8.39 18.17
C ILE A 29 -19.37 -8.03 18.74
N LEU A 30 -18.79 -8.92 19.55
CA LEU A 30 -17.45 -8.70 20.12
C LEU A 30 -16.39 -8.60 19.02
N ALA A 31 -16.39 -9.50 18.03
CA ALA A 31 -15.47 -9.48 16.92
C ALA A 31 -15.62 -8.19 16.08
N LEU A 32 -16.86 -7.79 15.78
CA LEU A 32 -17.14 -6.54 15.09
C LEU A 32 -16.70 -5.30 15.89
N SER A 33 -16.86 -5.33 17.22
CA SER A 33 -16.42 -4.24 18.09
C SER A 33 -14.90 -4.07 18.03
N PHE A 34 -14.13 -5.16 18.10
CA PHE A 34 -12.67 -5.09 17.93
C PHE A 34 -12.28 -4.58 16.54
N LEU A 35 -12.96 -5.03 15.49
CA LEU A 35 -12.73 -4.52 14.14
C LEU A 35 -13.02 -3.01 14.05
N CYS A 36 -14.15 -2.56 14.63
CA CYS A 36 -14.48 -1.14 14.65
C CYS A 36 -13.44 -0.30 15.41
N ILE A 37 -13.00 -0.77 16.59
CA ILE A 37 -11.95 -0.09 17.37
C ILE A 37 -10.66 0.01 16.56
N LEU A 38 -10.25 -1.07 15.89
CA LEU A 38 -9.06 -1.08 15.03
C LEU A 38 -9.19 -0.10 13.88
N LEU A 39 -10.33 -0.11 13.18
CA LEU A 39 -10.58 0.83 12.07
C LEU A 39 -10.58 2.29 12.54
N VAL A 40 -11.28 2.60 13.64
CA VAL A 40 -11.29 3.95 14.21
C VAL A 40 -9.87 4.40 14.55
N ASN A 41 -9.07 3.54 15.19
CA ASN A 41 -7.68 3.87 15.52
C ASN A 41 -6.82 4.12 14.26
N ILE A 42 -6.98 3.29 13.22
CA ILE A 42 -6.28 3.49 11.93
C ILE A 42 -6.69 4.81 11.30
N PHE A 43 -7.99 5.11 11.24
CA PHE A 43 -8.47 6.34 10.60
C PHE A 43 -8.07 7.59 11.39
N THR A 44 -8.22 7.60 12.71
CA THR A 44 -7.87 8.77 13.53
C THR A 44 -6.39 9.12 13.46
N ASN A 45 -5.51 8.13 13.46
CA ASN A 45 -4.07 8.36 13.37
C ASN A 45 -3.58 8.51 11.92
N GLY A 46 -4.18 7.79 10.97
CA GLY A 46 -3.75 7.78 9.57
C GLY A 46 -4.20 8.99 8.76
N LEU A 47 -5.35 9.61 9.09
CA LEU A 47 -5.86 10.75 8.33
C LEU A 47 -4.92 11.98 8.40
N SER A 48 -4.16 12.12 9.45
CA SER A 48 -3.17 13.20 9.60
C SER A 48 -2.05 13.14 8.54
N ALA A 49 -1.78 11.98 7.95
CA ALA A 49 -0.79 11.82 6.88
C ALA A 49 -1.21 12.51 5.56
N PHE A 50 -2.52 12.71 5.34
CA PHE A 50 -3.04 13.38 4.15
C PHE A 50 -2.98 14.92 4.21
N SER A 51 -2.55 15.48 5.33
CA SER A 51 -2.26 16.90 5.47
C SER A 51 -0.78 17.13 5.73
N ARG A 52 -0.24 18.23 5.23
CA ARG A 52 1.09 18.72 5.54
C ARG A 52 1.02 20.18 5.92
N THR A 53 1.93 20.60 6.77
CA THR A 53 1.99 21.98 7.26
C THR A 53 3.10 22.71 6.51
N GLU A 54 2.76 23.88 5.98
CA GLU A 54 3.68 24.72 5.22
C GLU A 54 3.81 26.10 5.88
N ILE A 55 4.97 26.71 5.73
CA ILE A 55 5.24 28.08 6.15
C ILE A 55 5.38 29.00 4.92
N LEU A 56 4.72 30.14 4.94
CA LEU A 56 4.82 31.16 3.92
C LEU A 56 6.03 32.07 4.20
N LEU A 57 7.09 31.92 3.42
CA LEU A 57 8.31 32.71 3.54
C LEU A 57 8.45 33.68 2.39
N LYS A 58 8.94 34.91 2.71
CA LYS A 58 9.34 35.88 1.69
C LYS A 58 10.77 35.60 1.27
N VAL A 59 10.93 35.07 0.07
CA VAL A 59 12.23 34.70 -0.51
C VAL A 59 12.62 35.70 -1.59
N ASN A 60 13.84 36.23 -1.50
CA ASN A 60 14.40 37.11 -2.50
C ASN A 60 15.22 36.28 -3.52
N PHE A 61 14.71 36.16 -4.75
CA PHE A 61 15.35 35.40 -5.83
C PHE A 61 16.47 36.19 -6.51
N ASN A 62 17.53 36.47 -5.78
CA ASN A 62 18.67 37.26 -6.29
C ASN A 62 19.51 36.43 -7.27
N GLU A 63 19.61 36.90 -8.52
CA GLU A 63 20.36 36.29 -9.60
C GLU A 63 21.82 35.97 -9.22
N LYS A 64 22.50 36.90 -8.55
CA LYS A 64 23.90 36.75 -8.16
C LYS A 64 24.12 35.66 -7.10
N LYS A 65 23.18 35.51 -6.16
CA LYS A 65 23.26 34.53 -5.09
C LYS A 65 22.93 33.12 -5.58
N ILE A 66 21.96 33.00 -6.47
CA ILE A 66 21.54 31.71 -7.04
C ILE A 66 22.53 31.26 -8.13
N GLY A 67 23.21 32.20 -8.82
CA GLY A 67 24.14 31.92 -9.91
C GLY A 67 23.47 31.55 -11.23
N ILE A 68 22.23 32.02 -11.46
CA ILE A 68 21.44 31.78 -12.68
C ILE A 68 21.02 33.12 -13.30
N ASN A 69 20.63 33.08 -14.57
CA ASN A 69 20.08 34.23 -15.29
C ASN A 69 18.74 33.82 -15.94
N ILE A 70 18.05 34.81 -16.53
CA ILE A 70 16.70 34.59 -17.12
C ILE A 70 16.70 33.54 -18.27
N ASN A 71 17.88 33.35 -18.92
CA ASN A 71 18.05 32.40 -20.03
C ASN A 71 18.62 31.04 -19.57
N SER A 72 18.83 30.85 -18.27
CA SER A 72 19.33 29.57 -17.73
C SER A 72 18.40 28.42 -18.06
N THR A 73 18.99 27.31 -18.47
CA THR A 73 18.28 26.09 -18.78
C THR A 73 17.74 25.42 -17.51
N ASP A 74 16.69 24.60 -17.64
CA ASP A 74 16.11 23.88 -16.50
C ASP A 74 17.14 22.96 -15.81
N LYS A 75 18.17 22.50 -16.56
CA LYS A 75 19.26 21.68 -16.01
C LYS A 75 20.18 22.52 -15.12
N GLU A 76 20.53 23.71 -15.55
CA GLU A 76 21.34 24.67 -14.76
C GLU A 76 20.60 25.11 -13.51
N ILE A 77 19.28 25.40 -13.61
CA ILE A 77 18.44 25.77 -12.46
C ILE A 77 18.41 24.64 -11.42
N LYS A 78 18.30 23.40 -11.85
CA LYS A 78 18.33 22.24 -10.93
C LYS A 78 19.65 22.10 -10.19
N GLN A 79 20.77 22.50 -10.79
CA GLN A 79 22.13 22.45 -10.22
C GLN A 79 22.50 23.70 -9.41
N ALA A 80 21.77 24.80 -9.59
CA ALA A 80 22.04 26.08 -8.92
C ALA A 80 21.85 25.99 -7.40
N ASN A 81 22.54 26.87 -6.69
CA ASN A 81 22.52 26.94 -5.23
C ASN A 81 21.36 27.84 -4.75
N PHE A 82 20.31 27.23 -4.20
CA PHE A 82 19.20 27.94 -3.58
C PHE A 82 19.31 27.99 -2.05
N ASP A 83 20.32 27.34 -1.45
CA ASP A 83 20.47 27.25 0.00
C ASP A 83 20.73 28.61 0.63
N GLU A 84 21.51 29.47 -0.03
CA GLU A 84 21.84 30.83 0.47
C GLU A 84 20.57 31.69 0.59
N ILE A 85 19.69 31.66 -0.42
CA ILE A 85 18.45 32.45 -0.39
C ILE A 85 17.41 31.86 0.58
N LEU A 86 17.42 30.54 0.80
CA LEU A 86 16.61 29.90 1.81
C LEU A 86 17.06 30.31 3.20
N GLN A 87 18.36 30.23 3.49
CA GLN A 87 18.95 30.65 4.77
C GLN A 87 18.64 32.13 5.06
N GLU A 88 18.82 33.02 4.08
CA GLU A 88 18.48 34.43 4.23
C GLU A 88 16.99 34.63 4.55
N ALA A 89 16.10 33.92 3.87
CA ALA A 89 14.67 34.00 4.12
C ALA A 89 14.30 33.52 5.54
N LEU A 90 14.95 32.48 6.03
CA LEU A 90 14.76 31.96 7.38
C LEU A 90 15.33 32.92 8.44
N LEU A 91 16.53 33.45 8.22
CA LEU A 91 17.14 34.46 9.12
C LEU A 91 16.28 35.72 9.25
N ASN A 92 15.57 36.10 8.21
CA ASN A 92 14.61 37.20 8.25
C ASN A 92 13.39 36.95 9.17
N LEU A 93 13.10 35.71 9.56
CA LEU A 93 12.09 35.40 10.57
C LEU A 93 12.53 35.82 11.97
N ALA A 94 13.84 35.75 12.25
CA ALA A 94 14.43 36.05 13.54
C ALA A 94 15.80 36.77 13.35
N PRO A 95 15.82 38.09 13.08
CA PRO A 95 17.03 38.81 12.69
C PRO A 95 18.16 38.83 13.72
N ASN A 96 17.86 38.55 15.00
CA ASN A 96 18.81 38.60 16.11
C ASN A 96 19.18 37.21 16.64
N VAL A 97 19.11 36.16 15.80
CA VAL A 97 19.44 34.78 16.22
C VAL A 97 20.95 34.63 16.42
N PRO A 98 21.40 34.13 17.59
CA PRO A 98 22.79 33.77 17.79
C PRO A 98 23.25 32.71 16.77
N GLU A 99 24.51 32.77 16.34
CA GLU A 99 25.07 31.79 15.36
C GLU A 99 24.84 30.34 15.77
N LEU A 100 24.91 30.03 17.05
CA LEU A 100 24.65 28.69 17.62
C LEU A 100 23.24 28.18 17.40
N LYS A 101 22.25 29.06 17.16
CA LYS A 101 20.84 28.70 16.94
C LYS A 101 20.40 28.83 15.49
N GLN A 102 21.29 29.19 14.58
CA GLN A 102 20.97 29.28 13.15
C GLN A 102 20.63 27.89 12.56
N ALA A 103 21.32 26.82 13.01
CA ALA A 103 21.00 25.47 12.61
C ALA A 103 19.57 25.07 13.02
N GLU A 104 19.17 25.36 14.25
CA GLU A 104 17.79 25.09 14.74
C GLU A 104 16.73 25.85 13.92
N LEU A 105 17.06 27.05 13.39
CA LEU A 105 16.16 27.81 12.53
C LEU A 105 16.03 27.19 11.14
N ILE A 106 17.13 26.64 10.60
CA ILE A 106 17.12 25.93 9.32
C ILE A 106 16.32 24.64 9.43
N ASP A 107 16.42 23.93 10.55
CA ASP A 107 15.68 22.71 10.85
C ASP A 107 14.16 22.92 11.09
N LEU A 108 13.67 24.16 11.02
CA LEU A 108 12.23 24.42 11.02
C LEU A 108 11.54 23.97 9.73
N VAL A 109 12.26 23.97 8.62
CA VAL A 109 11.73 23.55 7.32
C VAL A 109 12.28 22.19 6.93
N SER A 110 11.57 21.52 6.03
CA SER A 110 12.02 20.23 5.49
C SER A 110 13.39 20.34 4.82
N ILE A 111 14.14 19.26 4.86
CA ILE A 111 15.42 19.12 4.13
C ILE A 111 15.24 19.36 2.61
N ASP A 112 14.04 19.11 2.09
CA ASP A 112 13.69 19.32 0.68
C ASP A 112 13.25 20.76 0.37
N ALA A 113 13.26 21.70 1.33
CA ALA A 113 12.83 23.09 1.12
C ALA A 113 13.57 23.77 -0.04
N THR A 114 14.87 23.49 -0.20
CA THR A 114 15.66 23.96 -1.35
C THR A 114 15.13 23.41 -2.68
N ILE A 115 14.70 22.16 -2.72
CA ILE A 115 14.12 21.52 -3.91
C ILE A 115 12.74 22.14 -4.21
N GLU A 116 11.96 22.45 -3.17
CA GLU A 116 10.68 23.14 -3.33
C GLU A 116 10.86 24.55 -3.91
N LEU A 117 11.86 25.30 -3.45
CA LEU A 117 12.24 26.60 -4.03
C LEU A 117 12.61 26.49 -5.51
N LYS A 118 13.43 25.48 -5.88
CA LYS A 118 13.77 25.20 -7.28
C LYS A 118 12.54 24.90 -8.12
N LYS A 119 11.64 24.08 -7.63
CA LYS A 119 10.38 23.75 -8.30
C LYS A 119 9.49 24.97 -8.46
N PHE A 120 9.41 25.84 -7.43
CA PHE A 120 8.66 27.08 -7.49
C PHE A 120 9.24 28.01 -8.57
N TYR A 121 10.57 28.21 -8.57
CA TYR A 121 11.23 29.04 -9.57
C TYR A 121 11.06 28.51 -10.99
N LEU A 122 11.16 27.19 -11.21
CA LEU A 122 10.94 26.58 -12.53
C LEU A 122 9.53 26.86 -13.10
N LYS A 123 8.52 27.00 -12.22
CA LYS A 123 7.16 27.34 -12.61
C LYS A 123 6.94 28.86 -12.80
N ASN A 124 7.74 29.67 -12.12
CA ASN A 124 7.56 31.13 -12.02
C ASN A 124 8.89 31.85 -12.31
N LYS A 125 9.42 31.74 -13.53
CA LYS A 125 10.74 32.33 -13.91
C LYS A 125 10.77 33.85 -13.84
N ASP A 126 9.60 34.50 -13.81
CA ASP A 126 9.43 35.96 -13.71
C ASP A 126 9.71 36.54 -12.32
N VAL A 127 9.94 35.70 -11.31
CA VAL A 127 10.29 36.12 -9.94
C VAL A 127 11.78 36.42 -9.76
N LEU A 128 12.63 36.21 -10.76
CA LEU A 128 14.06 36.54 -10.69
C LEU A 128 14.25 38.01 -10.37
N ASN A 129 15.17 38.30 -9.43
CA ASN A 129 15.42 39.62 -8.86
C ASN A 129 14.20 40.29 -8.18
N LYS A 130 13.23 39.49 -7.77
CA LYS A 130 12.06 39.95 -6.99
C LYS A 130 11.94 39.13 -5.70
N THR A 131 11.26 39.75 -4.72
CA THR A 131 10.85 39.02 -3.51
C THR A 131 9.46 38.42 -3.76
N SER A 132 9.34 37.12 -3.57
CA SER A 132 8.07 36.41 -3.69
C SER A 132 7.75 35.64 -2.40
N GLU A 133 6.48 35.45 -2.09
CA GLU A 133 6.05 34.62 -1.00
C GLU A 133 5.94 33.17 -1.50
N VAL A 134 6.67 32.27 -0.84
CA VAL A 134 6.74 30.84 -1.20
C VAL A 134 6.30 30.02 0.00
N ALA A 135 5.44 29.03 -0.25
CA ALA A 135 5.07 28.03 0.73
C ALA A 135 6.15 26.93 0.75
N LEU A 136 6.71 26.68 1.91
CA LEU A 136 7.72 25.64 2.13
C LEU A 136 7.24 24.68 3.22
N THR A 137 7.45 23.39 3.02
CA THR A 137 7.07 22.36 3.98
C THR A 137 7.87 22.51 5.26
N LEU A 138 7.19 22.48 6.41
CA LEU A 138 7.83 22.42 7.73
C LEU A 138 8.47 21.06 7.96
N SER A 139 9.46 21.00 8.85
CA SER A 139 10.05 19.73 9.29
C SER A 139 8.99 18.83 9.95
N ASP A 140 9.22 17.50 9.91
CA ASP A 140 8.33 16.52 10.51
C ASP A 140 7.99 16.85 11.97
N ASP A 141 9.00 17.17 12.78
CA ASP A 141 8.80 17.45 14.21
C ASP A 141 7.84 18.62 14.43
N ILE A 142 7.92 19.69 13.65
CA ILE A 142 7.05 20.86 13.75
C ILE A 142 5.65 20.57 13.14
N ASP A 143 5.59 19.80 12.06
CA ASP A 143 4.31 19.33 11.51
C ASP A 143 3.55 18.48 12.51
N GLN A 144 4.22 17.57 13.24
CA GLN A 144 3.60 16.75 14.28
C GLN A 144 3.13 17.60 15.49
N VAL A 145 3.85 18.68 15.82
CA VAL A 145 3.39 19.66 16.82
C VAL A 145 2.14 20.38 16.34
N HIS A 146 2.09 20.79 15.06
CA HIS A 146 0.91 21.44 14.49
C HIS A 146 -0.33 20.55 14.52
N LYS A 147 -0.14 19.26 14.20
CA LYS A 147 -1.20 18.24 14.23
C LYS A 147 -1.60 17.80 15.64
N GLY A 148 -0.89 18.24 16.68
CA GLY A 148 -1.15 17.88 18.07
C GLY A 148 -0.71 16.46 18.45
N ASN A 149 0.09 15.82 17.62
CA ASN A 149 0.60 14.47 17.88
C ASN A 149 1.79 14.49 18.85
N PHE A 150 2.56 15.57 18.89
CA PHE A 150 3.68 15.74 19.82
C PHE A 150 3.29 16.68 20.97
N PRO A 151 3.44 16.25 22.24
CA PRO A 151 3.13 17.06 23.41
C PRO A 151 4.15 18.21 23.52
N ARG A 152 3.64 19.41 23.84
CA ARG A 152 4.45 20.64 24.00
C ARG A 152 4.94 20.83 25.43
N ASP A 153 4.31 20.16 26.38
CA ASP A 153 4.48 20.40 27.84
C ASP A 153 5.60 19.58 28.49
N ILE A 154 6.34 18.80 27.67
CA ILE A 154 7.49 18.02 28.16
C ILE A 154 8.78 18.85 28.09
N PRO A 155 9.76 18.60 28.97
CA PRO A 155 11.05 19.27 28.96
C PRO A 155 11.77 19.14 27.61
N GLU A 156 12.53 20.18 27.22
CA GLU A 156 13.23 20.27 25.94
C GLU A 156 14.19 19.08 25.68
N ASP A 157 14.83 18.57 26.75
CA ASP A 157 15.74 17.42 26.70
C ASP A 157 15.07 16.08 26.33
N ARG A 158 13.72 16.03 26.33
CA ARG A 158 12.90 14.85 26.03
C ARG A 158 12.08 14.98 24.75
N ARG A 159 12.28 16.04 24.00
CA ARG A 159 11.59 16.27 22.72
C ARG A 159 12.59 16.55 21.60
N ARG A 160 12.16 16.43 20.35
CA ARG A 160 13.01 16.58 19.18
C ARG A 160 13.17 18.03 18.71
N PHE A 161 12.36 18.93 19.20
CA PHE A 161 12.34 20.36 18.84
C PHE A 161 12.62 21.21 20.06
N SER A 162 13.28 22.35 19.85
CA SER A 162 13.69 23.27 20.91
C SER A 162 12.59 24.28 21.30
N ASP A 163 12.73 24.90 22.48
CA ASP A 163 11.88 26.01 22.88
C ASP A 163 12.01 27.20 21.93
N PHE A 164 13.18 27.37 21.33
CA PHE A 164 13.41 28.39 20.33
C PHE A 164 12.58 28.13 19.06
N GLN A 165 12.60 26.92 18.54
CA GLN A 165 11.79 26.54 17.38
C GLN A 165 10.29 26.72 17.64
N LEU A 166 9.79 26.32 18.82
CA LEU A 166 8.41 26.53 19.21
C LEU A 166 8.03 28.01 19.26
N LYS A 167 8.91 28.83 19.79
CA LYS A 167 8.66 30.27 19.84
C LYS A 167 8.51 30.89 18.44
N ILE A 168 9.42 30.56 17.52
CA ILE A 168 9.35 31.02 16.12
C ILE A 168 8.06 30.51 15.46
N TYR A 169 7.74 29.22 15.64
CA TYR A 169 6.54 28.62 15.11
C TYR A 169 5.28 29.33 15.60
N ASP A 170 5.16 29.61 16.93
CA ASP A 170 4.02 30.31 17.51
C ASP A 170 3.88 31.75 16.99
N GLU A 171 5.01 32.45 16.80
CA GLU A 171 5.03 33.77 16.17
C GLU A 171 4.50 33.72 14.72
N GLN A 172 4.86 32.68 13.96
CA GLN A 172 4.39 32.53 12.57
C GLN A 172 2.91 32.14 12.52
N ILE A 173 2.40 31.34 13.47
CA ILE A 173 0.95 31.11 13.62
C ILE A 173 0.21 32.40 13.88
N ALA A 174 0.68 33.23 14.83
CA ALA A 174 0.06 34.51 15.15
C ALA A 174 0.01 35.46 13.95
N LYS A 175 1.02 35.37 13.05
CA LYS A 175 1.07 36.14 11.81
C LYS A 175 0.29 35.49 10.66
N LYS A 176 -0.38 34.36 10.89
CA LYS A 176 -1.12 33.58 9.88
C LYS A 176 -0.25 33.14 8.69
N LYS A 177 1.03 32.84 8.95
CA LYS A 177 1.99 32.38 7.95
C LYS A 177 2.11 30.87 7.87
N ILE A 178 1.50 30.14 8.78
CA ILE A 178 1.41 28.68 8.78
C ILE A 178 0.08 28.28 8.14
N ILE A 179 0.16 27.43 7.13
CA ILE A 179 -1.01 26.88 6.41
C ILE A 179 -0.95 25.36 6.41
N SER A 180 -2.12 24.74 6.32
CA SER A 180 -2.22 23.30 6.19
C SER A 180 -2.77 22.96 4.80
N GLU A 181 -2.04 22.18 4.05
CA GLU A 181 -2.36 21.80 2.67
C GLU A 181 -2.51 20.27 2.53
N PHE A 182 -3.13 19.82 1.44
CA PHE A 182 -3.23 18.40 1.14
C PHE A 182 -1.85 17.84 0.76
N ASN A 183 -1.48 16.74 1.39
CA ASN A 183 -0.17 16.10 1.20
C ASN A 183 -0.11 15.25 -0.07
N TRP A 184 0.00 15.91 -1.24
CA TRP A 184 0.19 15.23 -2.51
C TRP A 184 1.46 14.37 -2.58
N PRO A 185 2.62 14.82 -2.04
CA PRO A 185 3.82 13.99 -1.96
C PRO A 185 3.59 12.64 -1.30
N PHE A 186 2.77 12.55 -0.26
CA PHE A 186 2.43 11.28 0.37
C PHE A 186 1.86 10.24 -0.61
N LEU A 187 1.09 10.65 -1.61
CA LEU A 187 0.50 9.73 -2.58
C LEU A 187 1.45 9.34 -3.72
N PHE A 188 2.39 10.21 -4.09
CA PHE A 188 3.19 10.03 -5.30
C PHE A 188 4.67 9.78 -5.06
N ASN A 189 5.21 10.18 -3.90
CA ASN A 189 6.61 9.96 -3.59
C ASN A 189 6.90 8.49 -3.27
N ALA A 190 8.19 8.16 -3.31
CA ALA A 190 8.72 6.91 -2.76
C ALA A 190 8.84 6.99 -1.23
N ASP A 191 9.20 5.89 -0.61
CA ASP A 191 9.62 5.86 0.78
C ASP A 191 10.88 6.70 0.98
N SER A 192 10.99 7.34 2.13
CA SER A 192 12.14 8.14 2.55
C SER A 192 12.40 7.92 4.04
N ARG A 193 13.62 8.27 4.47
CA ARG A 193 13.97 8.33 5.90
C ARG A 193 13.39 9.58 6.57
N GLU A 194 13.16 10.61 5.77
CA GLU A 194 12.55 11.86 6.22
C GLU A 194 11.03 11.76 6.05
N PRO A 195 10.25 11.75 7.14
CA PRO A 195 8.81 11.49 7.11
C PRO A 195 8.03 12.50 6.26
N GLU A 196 8.41 13.78 6.26
CA GLU A 196 7.70 14.84 5.56
C GLU A 196 7.76 14.72 4.02
N ILE A 197 8.76 14.00 3.49
CA ILE A 197 8.89 13.73 2.05
C ILE A 197 8.57 12.29 1.67
N ALA A 198 8.36 11.44 2.67
CA ALA A 198 8.02 10.04 2.44
C ALA A 198 6.62 9.90 1.80
N GLY A 199 6.48 8.90 0.93
CA GLY A 199 5.22 8.61 0.29
C GLY A 199 5.00 7.13 0.04
N VAL A 200 3.75 6.77 -0.27
CA VAL A 200 3.31 5.40 -0.53
C VAL A 200 3.27 5.06 -2.01
N GLY A 201 3.51 6.03 -2.90
CA GLY A 201 3.34 5.89 -4.35
C GLY A 201 4.17 4.76 -4.95
N ALA A 202 5.46 4.70 -4.63
CA ALA A 202 6.33 3.65 -5.14
C ALA A 202 5.93 2.26 -4.63
N SER A 203 5.53 2.17 -3.36
CA SER A 203 5.07 0.90 -2.74
C SER A 203 3.76 0.42 -3.37
N LEU A 204 2.82 1.33 -3.64
CA LEU A 204 1.57 1.01 -4.34
C LEU A 204 1.83 0.51 -5.76
N MET A 205 2.68 1.20 -6.51
CA MET A 205 3.06 0.78 -7.87
C MET A 205 3.82 -0.55 -7.85
N GLY A 206 4.73 -0.74 -6.91
CA GLY A 206 5.45 -2.00 -6.72
C GLY A 206 4.50 -3.17 -6.46
N SER A 207 3.54 -3.00 -5.55
CA SER A 207 2.51 -3.99 -5.24
C SER A 207 1.61 -4.27 -6.45
N PHE A 208 1.19 -3.23 -7.16
CA PHE A 208 0.36 -3.35 -8.35
C PHE A 208 1.04 -4.19 -9.45
N PHE A 209 2.30 -3.87 -9.79
CA PHE A 209 3.04 -4.65 -10.78
C PHE A 209 3.34 -6.08 -10.32
N THR A 210 3.61 -6.27 -9.02
CA THR A 210 3.79 -7.62 -8.44
C THR A 210 2.53 -8.47 -8.61
N LEU A 211 1.35 -7.90 -8.33
CA LEU A 211 0.07 -8.59 -8.52
C LEU A 211 -0.24 -8.87 -9.98
N ILE A 212 0.09 -7.94 -10.89
CA ILE A 212 -0.06 -8.16 -12.34
C ILE A 212 0.79 -9.35 -12.79
N VAL A 213 2.07 -9.39 -12.42
CA VAL A 213 2.96 -10.51 -12.78
C VAL A 213 2.42 -11.82 -12.21
N CYS A 214 2.03 -11.81 -10.93
CA CYS A 214 1.42 -12.98 -10.29
C CYS A 214 0.18 -13.45 -11.05
N LEU A 215 -0.75 -12.56 -11.36
CA LEU A 215 -2.00 -12.89 -12.04
C LEU A 215 -1.78 -13.39 -13.47
N LEU A 216 -0.93 -12.70 -14.24
CA LEU A 216 -0.65 -13.07 -15.63
C LEU A 216 0.01 -14.45 -15.76
N LEU A 217 0.73 -14.89 -14.75
CA LEU A 217 1.34 -16.20 -14.74
C LEU A 217 0.44 -17.27 -14.11
N SER A 218 -0.05 -17.02 -12.89
CA SER A 218 -0.77 -18.05 -12.13
C SER A 218 -2.17 -18.33 -12.68
N PHE A 219 -2.88 -17.33 -13.19
CA PHE A 219 -4.26 -17.50 -13.66
C PHE A 219 -4.33 -18.35 -14.95
N PRO A 220 -3.63 -17.99 -16.06
CA PRO A 220 -3.69 -18.80 -17.26
C PRO A 220 -3.11 -20.21 -17.05
N LEU A 221 -1.95 -20.31 -16.41
CA LEU A 221 -1.31 -21.61 -16.17
C LEU A 221 -2.15 -22.49 -15.23
N GLY A 222 -2.73 -21.91 -14.19
CA GLY A 222 -3.57 -22.63 -13.24
C GLY A 222 -4.83 -23.18 -13.90
N ILE A 223 -5.53 -22.37 -14.71
CA ILE A 223 -6.73 -22.80 -15.43
C ILE A 223 -6.39 -23.87 -16.47
N LEU A 224 -5.36 -23.65 -17.28
CA LEU A 224 -4.95 -24.63 -18.30
C LEU A 224 -4.55 -25.97 -17.67
N ALA A 225 -3.80 -25.92 -16.56
CA ALA A 225 -3.45 -27.13 -15.81
C ALA A 225 -4.70 -27.84 -15.25
N ALA A 226 -5.64 -27.09 -14.68
CA ALA A 226 -6.88 -27.65 -14.15
C ALA A 226 -7.74 -28.29 -15.25
N ILE A 227 -7.92 -27.60 -16.40
CA ILE A 227 -8.65 -28.14 -17.55
C ILE A 227 -7.97 -29.40 -18.06
N TYR A 228 -6.64 -29.39 -18.24
CA TYR A 228 -5.91 -30.54 -18.69
C TYR A 228 -6.09 -31.74 -17.74
N LEU A 229 -5.87 -31.54 -16.46
CA LEU A 229 -5.95 -32.61 -15.44
C LEU A 229 -7.35 -33.19 -15.31
N GLU A 230 -8.43 -32.38 -15.42
CA GLU A 230 -9.80 -32.86 -15.22
C GLU A 230 -10.41 -33.44 -16.50
N GLU A 231 -10.16 -32.84 -17.67
CA GLU A 231 -10.85 -33.17 -18.92
C GLU A 231 -10.02 -33.98 -19.90
N PHE A 232 -8.71 -33.83 -19.92
CA PHE A 232 -7.86 -34.42 -20.96
C PHE A 232 -6.86 -35.44 -20.45
N ALA A 233 -6.39 -35.33 -19.21
CA ALA A 233 -5.35 -36.19 -18.68
C ALA A 233 -5.80 -37.69 -18.63
N PRO A 234 -4.95 -38.63 -19.04
CA PRO A 234 -5.24 -40.06 -18.90
C PRO A 234 -5.22 -40.45 -17.41
N LYS A 235 -6.15 -41.33 -17.01
CA LYS A 235 -6.19 -41.88 -15.65
C LYS A 235 -5.08 -42.90 -15.45
N ASN A 236 -3.88 -42.44 -15.13
CA ASN A 236 -2.70 -43.28 -14.91
C ASN A 236 -1.91 -42.79 -13.67
N LYS A 237 -0.89 -43.56 -13.27
CA LYS A 237 -0.03 -43.26 -12.12
C LYS A 237 0.66 -41.90 -12.21
N ILE A 238 1.00 -41.44 -13.43
CA ILE A 238 1.69 -40.18 -13.64
C ILE A 238 0.74 -39.03 -13.29
N THR A 239 -0.50 -39.06 -13.79
CA THR A 239 -1.53 -38.05 -13.47
C THR A 239 -1.82 -38.03 -11.97
N GLU A 240 -1.91 -39.21 -11.33
CA GLU A 240 -2.10 -39.31 -9.88
C GLU A 240 -0.93 -38.67 -9.10
N ILE A 241 0.31 -38.91 -9.51
CA ILE A 241 1.48 -38.25 -8.90
C ILE A 241 1.42 -36.75 -9.07
N ILE A 242 1.04 -36.22 -10.23
CA ILE A 242 0.91 -34.80 -10.47
C ILE A 242 -0.18 -34.20 -9.54
N GLU A 243 -1.33 -34.84 -9.43
CA GLU A 243 -2.43 -34.39 -8.54
C GLU A 243 -2.00 -34.33 -7.07
N VAL A 244 -1.32 -35.38 -6.59
CA VAL A 244 -0.78 -35.43 -5.23
C VAL A 244 0.24 -34.31 -5.01
N ASN A 245 1.12 -34.06 -5.98
CA ASN A 245 2.09 -32.97 -5.86
C ASN A 245 1.45 -31.58 -5.87
N VAL A 246 0.42 -31.33 -6.69
CA VAL A 246 -0.33 -30.07 -6.66
C VAL A 246 -0.97 -29.84 -5.28
N ASN A 247 -1.57 -30.88 -4.70
CA ASN A 247 -2.16 -30.81 -3.37
C ASN A 247 -1.10 -30.59 -2.28
N ASN A 248 0.05 -31.27 -2.37
CA ASN A 248 1.16 -31.10 -1.44
C ASN A 248 1.75 -29.68 -1.54
N LEU A 249 1.87 -29.12 -2.74
CA LEU A 249 2.36 -27.77 -2.97
C LEU A 249 1.46 -26.73 -2.30
N ALA A 250 0.13 -26.97 -2.28
CA ALA A 250 -0.83 -26.10 -1.56
C ALA A 250 -0.63 -26.08 -0.04
N ALA A 251 -0.05 -27.17 0.52
CA ALA A 251 0.20 -27.31 1.96
C ALA A 251 1.57 -26.74 2.38
N VAL A 252 2.43 -26.35 1.43
CA VAL A 252 3.76 -25.79 1.72
C VAL A 252 3.63 -24.42 2.40
N PRO A 253 4.30 -24.19 3.54
CA PRO A 253 4.33 -22.87 4.19
C PRO A 253 4.89 -21.79 3.25
N SER A 254 4.29 -20.59 3.27
CA SER A 254 4.67 -19.46 2.37
C SER A 254 6.15 -19.07 2.48
N ILE A 255 6.75 -19.24 3.66
CA ILE A 255 8.17 -18.94 3.88
C ILE A 255 9.10 -19.78 2.98
N VAL A 256 8.71 -21.02 2.64
CA VAL A 256 9.49 -21.90 1.76
C VAL A 256 9.54 -21.33 0.35
N PHE A 257 8.44 -20.78 -0.16
CA PHE A 257 8.41 -20.08 -1.46
C PHE A 257 9.30 -18.83 -1.44
N GLY A 258 9.36 -18.10 -0.33
CA GLY A 258 10.30 -17.00 -0.16
C GLY A 258 11.77 -17.43 -0.22
N LEU A 259 12.11 -18.54 0.45
CA LEU A 259 13.45 -19.13 0.39
C LEU A 259 13.79 -19.65 -1.01
N LEU A 260 12.82 -20.25 -1.71
CA LEU A 260 12.98 -20.66 -3.10
C LEU A 260 13.23 -19.45 -3.99
N GLY A 261 12.49 -18.36 -3.78
CA GLY A 261 12.71 -17.10 -4.48
C GLY A 261 14.13 -16.56 -4.30
N LEU A 262 14.62 -16.57 -3.07
CA LEU A 262 15.99 -16.16 -2.74
C LEU A 262 17.01 -17.09 -3.41
N GLY A 263 16.86 -18.41 -3.27
CA GLY A 263 17.81 -19.40 -3.78
C GLY A 263 17.82 -19.48 -5.30
N VAL A 264 16.64 -19.58 -5.92
CA VAL A 264 16.51 -19.82 -7.36
C VAL A 264 16.52 -18.50 -8.14
N PHE A 265 15.61 -17.57 -7.84
CA PHE A 265 15.48 -16.39 -8.68
C PHE A 265 16.61 -15.37 -8.46
N LEU A 266 17.03 -15.13 -7.23
CA LEU A 266 18.08 -14.15 -6.96
C LEU A 266 19.50 -14.74 -7.09
N ASN A 267 19.74 -15.94 -6.55
CA ASN A 267 21.10 -16.49 -6.52
C ASN A 267 21.44 -17.32 -7.75
N TYR A 268 20.52 -18.09 -8.31
CA TYR A 268 20.79 -18.93 -9.49
C TYR A 268 20.53 -18.20 -10.81
N PHE A 269 19.37 -17.52 -10.95
CA PHE A 269 19.03 -16.73 -12.15
C PHE A 269 19.56 -15.30 -12.13
N TYR A 270 20.16 -14.84 -11.02
CA TYR A 270 20.72 -13.49 -10.86
C TYR A 270 19.73 -12.36 -11.17
N LEU A 271 18.45 -12.59 -10.90
CA LEU A 271 17.45 -11.53 -11.07
C LEU A 271 17.68 -10.40 -10.07
N PRO A 272 17.40 -9.15 -10.43
CA PRO A 272 17.63 -8.01 -9.55
C PRO A 272 16.73 -8.09 -8.31
N ARG A 273 17.30 -7.75 -7.15
CA ARG A 273 16.58 -7.69 -5.86
C ARG A 273 15.55 -6.58 -5.88
N SER A 274 14.53 -6.72 -5.03
CA SER A 274 13.48 -5.70 -4.81
C SER A 274 12.72 -5.29 -6.07
N THR A 275 12.53 -6.24 -7.00
CA THR A 275 11.74 -6.00 -8.21
C THR A 275 10.38 -6.65 -8.14
N PRO A 276 9.32 -6.00 -8.68
CA PRO A 276 7.99 -6.56 -8.79
C PRO A 276 7.96 -7.92 -9.53
N LEU A 277 8.87 -8.11 -10.49
CA LEU A 277 8.99 -9.35 -11.24
C LEU A 277 9.29 -10.54 -10.33
N VAL A 278 10.33 -10.43 -9.49
CA VAL A 278 10.73 -11.54 -8.59
C VAL A 278 9.64 -11.81 -7.57
N GLY A 279 9.07 -10.77 -6.96
CA GLY A 279 7.94 -10.90 -6.06
C GLY A 279 6.75 -11.60 -6.72
N GLY A 280 6.39 -11.18 -7.93
CA GLY A 280 5.30 -11.76 -8.72
C GLY A 280 5.53 -13.22 -9.10
N LEU A 281 6.76 -13.61 -9.45
CA LEU A 281 7.13 -15.01 -9.74
C LEU A 281 6.94 -15.91 -8.51
N VAL A 282 7.42 -15.47 -7.35
CA VAL A 282 7.29 -16.21 -6.08
C VAL A 282 5.81 -16.35 -5.70
N LEU A 283 5.05 -15.25 -5.76
CA LEU A 283 3.62 -15.28 -5.48
C LEU A 283 2.86 -16.15 -6.48
N ALA A 284 3.23 -16.13 -7.77
CA ALA A 284 2.60 -16.98 -8.78
C ALA A 284 2.77 -18.46 -8.45
N LEU A 285 3.96 -18.91 -8.06
CA LEU A 285 4.20 -20.29 -7.63
C LEU A 285 3.34 -20.70 -6.43
N MET A 286 3.19 -19.80 -5.44
CA MET A 286 2.37 -20.03 -4.27
C MET A 286 0.87 -20.06 -4.61
N THR A 287 0.44 -19.27 -5.59
CA THR A 287 -0.97 -19.10 -5.96
C THR A 287 -1.44 -20.19 -6.93
N LEU A 288 -0.55 -20.76 -7.75
CA LEU A 288 -0.88 -21.81 -8.73
C LEU A 288 -1.75 -22.94 -8.15
N PRO A 289 -1.37 -23.66 -7.07
CA PRO A 289 -2.21 -24.73 -6.53
C PRO A 289 -3.54 -24.22 -5.96
N ARG A 290 -3.57 -22.99 -5.44
CA ARG A 290 -4.78 -22.33 -4.93
C ARG A 290 -5.77 -22.01 -6.05
N ILE A 291 -5.33 -21.89 -7.30
CA ILE A 291 -6.17 -21.73 -8.49
C ILE A 291 -6.54 -23.09 -9.08
N ILE A 292 -5.59 -24.01 -9.19
CA ILE A 292 -5.80 -25.32 -9.81
C ILE A 292 -6.87 -26.12 -9.07
N ILE A 293 -6.79 -26.20 -7.75
CA ILE A 293 -7.69 -27.04 -6.92
C ILE A 293 -9.15 -26.62 -7.05
N PRO A 294 -9.55 -25.37 -6.78
CA PRO A 294 -10.94 -24.95 -6.92
C PRO A 294 -11.41 -24.91 -8.37
N CYS A 295 -10.54 -24.65 -9.35
CA CYS A 295 -10.88 -24.72 -10.76
C CYS A 295 -11.27 -26.16 -11.15
N ARG A 296 -10.48 -27.16 -10.74
CA ARG A 296 -10.83 -28.59 -10.94
C ARG A 296 -12.14 -28.95 -10.27
N ALA A 297 -12.36 -28.49 -9.05
CA ALA A 297 -13.63 -28.71 -8.35
C ALA A 297 -14.83 -28.11 -9.11
N ALA A 298 -14.66 -26.90 -9.66
CA ALA A 298 -15.70 -26.24 -10.45
C ALA A 298 -15.96 -26.98 -11.79
N LEU A 299 -14.92 -27.43 -12.48
CA LEU A 299 -15.05 -28.26 -13.69
C LEU A 299 -15.78 -29.57 -13.38
N LYS A 300 -15.44 -30.23 -12.30
CA LYS A 300 -16.02 -31.49 -11.87
C LYS A 300 -17.50 -31.36 -11.48
N ALA A 301 -17.92 -30.19 -11.00
CA ALA A 301 -19.31 -29.89 -10.62
C ALA A 301 -20.23 -29.75 -11.84
N VAL A 302 -19.72 -29.55 -13.05
CA VAL A 302 -20.53 -29.50 -14.28
C VAL A 302 -21.13 -30.87 -14.55
N PRO A 303 -22.49 -31.00 -14.73
CA PRO A 303 -23.16 -32.28 -14.94
C PRO A 303 -22.60 -33.04 -16.16
N PRO A 304 -22.41 -34.38 -16.08
CA PRO A 304 -21.95 -35.22 -17.20
C PRO A 304 -22.85 -35.13 -18.43
N SER A 305 -24.16 -34.94 -18.24
CA SER A 305 -25.16 -34.84 -19.32
C SER A 305 -24.88 -33.71 -20.29
N ILE A 306 -24.24 -32.62 -19.84
CA ILE A 306 -23.84 -31.51 -20.71
C ILE A 306 -22.73 -31.95 -21.66
N ARG A 307 -21.76 -32.74 -21.16
CA ARG A 307 -20.66 -33.28 -21.99
C ARG A 307 -21.20 -34.30 -23.01
N GLU A 308 -22.03 -35.22 -22.52
CA GLU A 308 -22.65 -36.25 -23.36
C GLU A 308 -23.56 -35.67 -24.43
N GLY A 309 -24.38 -34.65 -24.07
CA GLY A 309 -25.25 -33.96 -25.02
C GLY A 309 -24.50 -33.24 -26.12
N ALA A 310 -23.41 -32.53 -25.78
CA ALA A 310 -22.59 -31.86 -26.78
C ALA A 310 -21.89 -32.85 -27.74
N LEU A 311 -21.36 -33.95 -27.20
CA LEU A 311 -20.75 -35.03 -28.00
C LEU A 311 -21.79 -35.71 -28.90
N ALA A 312 -23.01 -35.94 -28.42
CA ALA A 312 -24.09 -36.55 -29.21
C ALA A 312 -24.51 -35.65 -30.38
N LEU A 313 -24.37 -34.33 -30.27
CA LEU A 313 -24.58 -33.37 -31.36
C LEU A 313 -23.39 -33.27 -32.34
N GLY A 314 -22.34 -34.09 -32.13
CA GLY A 314 -21.17 -34.12 -33.02
C GLY A 314 -20.06 -33.14 -32.69
N ALA A 315 -20.10 -32.47 -31.52
CA ALA A 315 -19.02 -31.61 -31.08
C ALA A 315 -17.77 -32.44 -30.74
N SER A 316 -16.59 -31.95 -31.09
CA SER A 316 -15.34 -32.57 -30.63
C SER A 316 -15.13 -32.40 -29.13
N LYS A 317 -14.29 -33.21 -28.51
CA LYS A 317 -13.98 -33.11 -27.06
C LYS A 317 -13.50 -31.72 -26.67
N VAL A 318 -12.64 -31.10 -27.48
CA VAL A 318 -12.15 -29.74 -27.25
C VAL A 318 -13.28 -28.72 -27.33
N GLN A 319 -14.16 -28.81 -28.33
CA GLN A 319 -15.32 -27.92 -28.47
C GLN A 319 -16.27 -28.08 -27.27
N THR A 320 -16.56 -29.32 -26.86
CA THR A 320 -17.39 -29.60 -25.69
C THR A 320 -16.85 -28.94 -24.44
N VAL A 321 -15.55 -29.08 -24.18
CA VAL A 321 -14.92 -28.51 -22.99
C VAL A 321 -14.88 -27.00 -23.05
N MET A 322 -14.40 -26.42 -24.15
CA MET A 322 -14.18 -24.97 -24.23
C MET A 322 -15.45 -24.14 -24.36
N HIS A 323 -16.47 -24.66 -25.04
CA HIS A 323 -17.71 -23.93 -25.30
C HIS A 323 -18.84 -24.24 -24.30
N ASN A 324 -18.78 -25.38 -23.62
CA ASN A 324 -19.86 -25.77 -22.69
C ASN A 324 -19.38 -25.92 -21.24
N VAL A 325 -18.30 -26.68 -21.01
CA VAL A 325 -17.87 -26.99 -19.64
C VAL A 325 -17.16 -25.81 -18.98
N VAL A 326 -16.17 -25.21 -19.65
CA VAL A 326 -15.41 -24.10 -19.11
C VAL A 326 -16.28 -22.88 -18.80
N PRO A 327 -17.20 -22.42 -19.67
CA PRO A 327 -18.07 -21.28 -19.35
C PRO A 327 -18.96 -21.55 -18.12
N LEU A 328 -19.45 -22.76 -17.95
CA LEU A 328 -20.26 -23.14 -16.78
C LEU A 328 -19.43 -23.24 -15.48
N ALA A 329 -18.20 -23.64 -15.59
CA ALA A 329 -17.26 -23.69 -14.45
C ALA A 329 -16.65 -22.33 -14.10
N MET A 330 -16.72 -21.33 -14.99
CA MET A 330 -16.06 -20.03 -14.84
C MET A 330 -16.39 -19.30 -13.55
N PRO A 331 -17.65 -19.21 -13.08
CA PRO A 331 -17.95 -18.54 -11.82
C PRO A 331 -17.20 -19.15 -10.62
N GLY A 332 -17.14 -20.48 -10.54
CA GLY A 332 -16.40 -21.19 -9.49
C GLY A 332 -14.88 -20.99 -9.61
N THR A 333 -14.37 -21.02 -10.82
CA THR A 333 -12.94 -20.77 -11.12
C THR A 333 -12.52 -19.35 -10.73
N LEU A 334 -13.31 -18.34 -11.11
CA LEU A 334 -13.03 -16.95 -10.75
C LEU A 334 -13.08 -16.71 -9.24
N SER A 335 -14.07 -17.29 -8.56
CA SER A 335 -14.17 -17.24 -7.09
C SER A 335 -12.93 -17.84 -6.42
N GLY A 336 -12.49 -19.02 -6.88
CA GLY A 336 -11.28 -19.67 -6.39
C GLY A 336 -10.01 -18.84 -6.66
N THR A 337 -9.93 -18.21 -7.82
CA THR A 337 -8.81 -17.31 -8.17
C THR A 337 -8.76 -16.08 -7.28
N ILE A 338 -9.88 -15.43 -7.03
CA ILE A 338 -9.96 -14.25 -6.14
C ILE A 338 -9.49 -14.62 -4.73
N ILE A 339 -9.97 -15.75 -4.19
CA ILE A 339 -9.55 -16.24 -2.87
C ILE A 339 -8.06 -16.61 -2.85
N GLY A 340 -7.52 -17.13 -3.96
CA GLY A 340 -6.10 -17.50 -4.07
C GLY A 340 -5.15 -16.30 -4.15
N LEU A 341 -5.65 -15.16 -4.65
CA LEU A 341 -4.88 -13.90 -4.79
C LEU A 341 -4.99 -12.98 -3.56
N SER A 342 -6.01 -13.18 -2.72
CA SER A 342 -6.18 -12.44 -1.47
C SER A 342 -5.32 -13.01 -0.33
#